data_66eb26cee8bb4b1faf0563d539b211d3
#
_entry.id   66eb26cee8bb4b1faf0563d539b211d3
#
_cell.length_a   1.000
_cell.length_b   1.000
_cell.length_c   1.000
_cell.angle_alpha   90.00
_cell.angle_beta   90.00
_cell.angle_gamma   90.00
#
_symmetry.space_group_name_H-M   'P 1'
#
loop_
_entity.id
_entity.type
_entity.pdbx_description
1 polymer ?
#
loop_
_entity_poly.entity_id
_entity_poly.type
_entity_poly.pdbx_seq_one_letter_code
_entity_poly.pdbx_strand_id
1 'polypeptide(L)'
;VILDAEHENHDHDMEYMHGHTHATEHMHGHDVHNHDAEYIHEHRSFVDILQIIESSSLTERAKKTAMDIFSVLADAEAKAHGVPRNQVYFHEVGAVDSIVDILSVAVCLDNLDIDQVIVTELCEGRGTVRCQHGILPIPVPAVTNIVQANHLKLKLTQIEGELVTPTGAAIVAAIRTSD
;
A
#
# COMPACT_ATOMS: atom_id res chain seq x y z
N VAL A 1 -9.55 18.77 0.63
CA VAL A 1 -8.85 17.59 0.15
C VAL A 1 -7.98 18.06 -1.01
N ILE A 2 -6.68 18.06 -0.83
CA ILE A 2 -5.73 18.33 -1.90
C ILE A 2 -5.57 16.97 -2.60
N LEU A 3 -6.09 16.87 -3.82
CA LEU A 3 -5.86 15.68 -4.66
C LEU A 3 -4.41 15.73 -5.12
N ASP A 4 -3.68 14.66 -4.87
CA ASP A 4 -2.30 14.49 -5.33
C ASP A 4 -2.32 14.25 -6.85
N ALA A 5 -1.36 14.82 -7.57
CA ALA A 5 -1.23 14.64 -9.03
C ALA A 5 -0.96 13.18 -9.44
N GLU A 6 -0.64 12.31 -8.47
CA GLU A 6 -0.46 10.86 -8.70
C GLU A 6 -1.77 10.10 -8.92
N HIS A 7 -2.92 10.67 -8.54
CA HIS A 7 -4.20 9.99 -8.70
C HIS A 7 -4.65 9.86 -10.16
N GLU A 8 -4.08 10.65 -11.07
CA GLU A 8 -4.39 10.55 -12.50
C GLU A 8 -3.70 9.34 -13.18
N ASN A 9 -2.70 8.71 -12.56
CA ASN A 9 -1.97 7.60 -13.18
C ASN A 9 -2.58 6.21 -12.91
N HIS A 10 -3.49 6.06 -11.96
CA HIS A 10 -4.15 4.77 -11.70
C HIS A 10 -5.20 4.40 -12.75
N ASP A 11 -5.77 5.39 -13.46
CA ASP A 11 -6.78 5.13 -14.50
C ASP A 11 -6.19 4.70 -15.85
N HIS A 12 -4.88 4.83 -16.07
CA HIS A 12 -4.25 4.41 -17.33
C HIS A 12 -4.07 2.89 -17.48
N ASP A 13 -4.19 2.11 -16.42
CA ASP A 13 -4.10 0.64 -16.50
C ASP A 13 -5.35 0.00 -17.12
N MET A 14 -6.47 0.70 -17.18
CA MET A 14 -7.70 0.21 -17.84
C MET A 14 -7.60 0.22 -19.36
N GLU A 15 -6.77 1.06 -19.95
CA GLU A 15 -6.60 1.17 -21.41
C GLU A 15 -5.81 -0.01 -22.00
N TYR A 16 -4.99 -0.69 -21.17
CA TYR A 16 -4.18 -1.84 -21.61
C TYR A 16 -4.98 -3.15 -21.74
N MET A 17 -6.19 -3.21 -21.17
CA MET A 17 -7.07 -4.38 -21.24
C MET A 17 -7.89 -4.45 -22.55
N HIS A 18 -7.97 -3.35 -23.29
CA HIS A 18 -8.66 -3.30 -24.59
C HIS A 18 -7.66 -3.09 -25.71
N GLY A 19 -7.06 -4.20 -26.18
CA GLY A 19 -6.15 -4.19 -27.33
C GLY A 19 -6.81 -3.62 -28.58
N HIS A 20 -6.49 -2.36 -28.91
CA HIS A 20 -6.75 -1.76 -30.21
C HIS A 20 -5.45 -1.36 -30.87
N THR A 21 -5.02 -2.20 -31.81
CA THR A 21 -4.02 -1.87 -32.80
C THR A 21 -4.63 -0.89 -33.81
N HIS A 22 -4.18 0.35 -33.80
CA HIS A 22 -4.30 1.23 -34.96
C HIS A 22 -2.92 1.76 -35.32
N ALA A 23 -2.39 1.15 -36.38
CA ALA A 23 -1.31 1.71 -37.16
C ALA A 23 -1.90 2.80 -38.08
N THR A 24 -1.51 4.04 -37.93
CA THR A 24 -1.50 5.03 -39.00
C THR A 24 -0.36 6.02 -38.78
N GLU A 25 0.57 5.95 -39.72
CA GLU A 25 1.63 6.94 -39.93
C GLU A 25 1.02 8.32 -40.25
N HIS A 26 1.43 9.33 -39.52
CA HIS A 26 1.51 10.69 -40.05
C HIS A 26 2.71 11.43 -39.43
N MET A 27 3.70 11.69 -40.29
CA MET A 27 4.76 12.67 -40.06
C MET A 27 4.15 14.07 -40.01
N HIS A 28 4.48 14.85 -38.98
CA HIS A 28 4.69 16.31 -39.08
C HIS A 28 5.35 16.89 -37.82
N GLY A 29 6.44 17.64 -38.08
CA GLY A 29 6.74 18.93 -37.46
C GLY A 29 7.33 18.90 -36.02
N HIS A 30 8.61 19.21 -35.95
CA HIS A 30 9.33 19.60 -34.75
C HIS A 30 8.65 20.73 -33.98
N ASP A 31 8.27 20.48 -32.73
CA ASP A 31 8.32 21.47 -31.67
C ASP A 31 8.93 20.81 -30.43
N VAL A 32 10.14 21.29 -30.12
CA VAL A 32 10.89 20.87 -28.92
C VAL A 32 10.23 21.54 -27.71
N HIS A 33 9.24 20.92 -27.14
CA HIS A 33 8.80 21.25 -25.78
C HIS A 33 9.57 20.37 -24.81
N ASN A 34 10.58 21.00 -24.20
CA ASN A 34 11.34 20.49 -23.08
C ASN A 34 10.39 20.43 -21.87
N HIS A 35 9.77 19.30 -21.66
CA HIS A 35 9.05 18.94 -20.43
C HIS A 35 9.80 17.84 -19.71
N ASP A 36 11.04 18.16 -19.30
CA ASP A 36 11.66 17.46 -18.18
C ASP A 36 11.02 17.99 -16.87
N ALA A 37 9.73 17.74 -16.70
CA ALA A 37 9.17 17.68 -15.36
C ALA A 37 9.55 16.29 -14.85
N GLU A 38 10.71 16.20 -14.21
CA GLU A 38 11.10 15.09 -13.37
C GLU A 38 10.01 14.99 -12.30
N TYR A 39 9.06 14.05 -12.47
CA TYR A 39 8.10 13.68 -11.43
C TYR A 39 8.93 13.05 -10.32
N ILE A 40 9.27 13.87 -9.33
CA ILE A 40 9.88 13.41 -8.09
C ILE A 40 8.78 12.64 -7.36
N HIS A 41 8.75 11.31 -7.56
CA HIS A 41 8.01 10.44 -6.67
C HIS A 41 8.61 10.61 -5.27
N GLU A 42 7.92 11.32 -4.40
CA GLU A 42 8.32 11.47 -3.01
C GLU A 42 8.21 10.12 -2.29
N HIS A 43 9.25 9.33 -2.41
CA HIS A 43 9.40 8.11 -1.60
C HIS A 43 9.61 8.50 -0.15
N ARG A 44 8.58 8.28 0.68
CA ARG A 44 8.68 8.56 2.12
C ARG A 44 9.34 7.39 2.82
N SER A 45 10.33 7.70 3.66
CA SER A 45 10.92 6.70 4.54
C SER A 45 9.96 6.38 5.70
N PHE A 46 10.18 5.23 6.35
CA PHE A 46 9.45 4.90 7.57
C PHE A 46 9.56 5.99 8.64
N VAL A 47 10.73 6.65 8.75
CA VAL A 47 10.96 7.74 9.71
C VAL A 47 10.10 8.97 9.37
N ASP A 48 9.98 9.32 8.09
CA ASP A 48 9.16 10.46 7.66
C ASP A 48 7.68 10.25 8.02
N ILE A 49 7.19 9.02 7.83
CA ILE A 49 5.81 8.65 8.19
C ILE A 49 5.59 8.77 9.70
N LEU A 50 6.53 8.29 10.52
CA LEU A 50 6.42 8.44 11.96
C LEU A 50 6.36 9.92 12.38
N GLN A 51 7.14 10.81 11.75
CA GLN A 51 7.10 12.24 12.01
C GLN A 51 5.75 12.86 11.62
N ILE A 52 5.16 12.44 10.50
CA ILE A 52 3.83 12.87 10.08
C ILE A 52 2.78 12.48 11.13
N ILE A 53 2.82 11.23 11.61
CA ILE A 53 1.88 10.74 12.62
C ILE A 53 2.05 11.52 13.94
N GLU A 54 3.28 11.68 14.41
CA GLU A 54 3.59 12.40 15.65
C GLU A 54 3.13 13.87 15.61
N SER A 55 3.35 14.56 14.48
CA SER A 55 2.96 15.94 14.31
C SER A 55 1.47 16.16 14.08
N SER A 56 0.70 15.08 13.85
CA SER A 56 -0.73 15.16 13.62
C SER A 56 -1.51 15.56 14.87
N SER A 57 -2.73 16.06 14.68
CA SER A 57 -3.67 16.39 15.78
C SER A 57 -4.48 15.18 16.26
N LEU A 58 -4.06 13.96 15.97
CA LEU A 58 -4.72 12.74 16.38
C LEU A 58 -4.56 12.50 17.88
N THR A 59 -5.46 11.71 18.46
CA THR A 59 -5.32 11.23 19.83
C THR A 59 -4.11 10.32 19.97
N GLU A 60 -3.56 10.17 21.15
CA GLU A 60 -2.43 9.26 21.40
C GLU A 60 -2.77 7.80 21.08
N ARG A 61 -4.03 7.39 21.29
CA ARG A 61 -4.52 6.04 20.94
C ARG A 61 -4.51 5.84 19.42
N ALA A 62 -5.04 6.79 18.66
CA ALA A 62 -5.02 6.73 17.20
C ALA A 62 -3.60 6.77 16.63
N LYS A 63 -2.73 7.65 17.15
CA LYS A 63 -1.30 7.69 16.78
C LYS A 63 -0.63 6.34 17.00
N LYS A 64 -0.80 5.78 18.20
CA LYS A 64 -0.23 4.46 18.53
C LYS A 64 -0.70 3.38 17.56
N THR A 65 -2.01 3.30 17.29
CA THR A 65 -2.57 2.32 16.34
C THR A 65 -1.96 2.49 14.94
N ALA A 66 -1.87 3.73 14.44
CA ALA A 66 -1.27 3.99 13.13
C ALA A 66 0.21 3.60 13.09
N MET A 67 0.99 3.93 14.11
CA MET A 67 2.41 3.54 14.20
C MET A 67 2.59 2.02 14.27
N ASP A 68 1.73 1.31 14.99
CA ASP A 68 1.77 -0.16 15.06
C ASP A 68 1.52 -0.76 13.66
N ILE A 69 0.54 -0.23 12.89
CA ILE A 69 0.26 -0.68 11.51
C ILE A 69 1.47 -0.43 10.59
N PHE A 70 2.02 0.79 10.59
CA PHE A 70 3.20 1.10 9.78
C PHE A 70 4.44 0.31 10.21
N SER A 71 4.53 -0.06 11.48
CA SER A 71 5.60 -0.92 11.98
C SER A 71 5.54 -2.32 11.37
N VAL A 72 4.35 -2.90 11.30
CA VAL A 72 4.13 -4.20 10.64
C VAL A 72 4.49 -4.13 9.16
N LEU A 73 4.07 -3.07 8.46
CA LEU A 73 4.42 -2.84 7.06
C LEU A 73 5.92 -2.72 6.86
N ALA A 74 6.59 -1.88 7.67
CA ALA A 74 8.04 -1.65 7.55
C ALA A 74 8.84 -2.94 7.76
N ASP A 75 8.45 -3.79 8.69
CA ASP A 75 9.11 -5.08 8.93
C ASP A 75 8.90 -6.04 7.75
N ALA A 76 7.72 -6.05 7.16
CA ALA A 76 7.40 -6.89 6.00
C ALA A 76 8.13 -6.46 4.73
N GLU A 77 8.19 -5.15 4.46
CA GLU A 77 8.91 -4.57 3.33
C GLU A 77 10.43 -4.73 3.50
N ALA A 78 10.97 -4.48 4.71
CA ALA A 78 12.37 -4.71 5.03
C ALA A 78 12.79 -6.14 4.68
N LYS A 79 11.96 -7.13 5.03
CA LYS A 79 12.19 -8.54 4.73
C LYS A 79 12.03 -8.83 3.24
N ALA A 80 11.05 -8.24 2.56
CA ALA A 80 10.83 -8.43 1.14
C ALA A 80 11.98 -7.88 0.28
N HIS A 81 12.52 -6.72 0.66
CA HIS A 81 13.61 -6.04 -0.02
C HIS A 81 15.02 -6.45 0.46
N GLY A 82 15.12 -7.17 1.58
CA GLY A 82 16.41 -7.56 2.15
C GLY A 82 17.21 -6.38 2.71
N VAL A 83 16.53 -5.33 3.19
CA VAL A 83 17.15 -4.12 3.76
C VAL A 83 16.80 -3.97 5.23
N PRO A 84 17.61 -3.23 6.03
CA PRO A 84 17.24 -2.86 7.38
C PRO A 84 15.99 -1.99 7.41
N ARG A 85 15.15 -2.13 8.45
CA ARG A 85 13.89 -1.40 8.62
C ARG A 85 14.02 0.13 8.48
N ASN A 86 15.10 0.70 8.97
CA ASN A 86 15.36 2.14 8.87
C ASN A 86 15.76 2.62 7.48
N GLN A 87 15.97 1.68 6.54
CA GLN A 87 16.25 1.93 5.13
C GLN A 87 15.08 1.55 4.22
N VAL A 88 13.93 1.24 4.81
CA VAL A 88 12.70 1.00 4.04
C VAL A 88 12.17 2.32 3.50
N TYR A 89 12.01 2.36 2.20
CA TYR A 89 11.24 3.38 1.49
C TYR A 89 9.97 2.73 0.99
N PHE A 90 8.85 3.35 1.29
CA PHE A 90 7.56 2.87 0.83
C PHE A 90 7.30 3.40 -0.58
N HIS A 91 7.36 2.53 -1.57
CA HIS A 91 7.12 2.90 -2.97
C HIS A 91 5.63 3.00 -3.28
N GLU A 92 4.82 2.11 -2.72
CA GLU A 92 3.36 2.05 -2.91
C GLU A 92 2.61 2.46 -1.64
N VAL A 93 3.06 2.00 -0.49
CA VAL A 93 2.41 2.23 0.81
C VAL A 93 2.75 3.58 1.44
N GLY A 94 3.75 4.28 0.93
CA GLY A 94 4.13 5.64 1.36
C GLY A 94 3.40 6.76 0.62
N ALA A 95 2.55 6.41 -0.34
CA ALA A 95 1.70 7.36 -1.01
C ALA A 95 0.66 7.97 -0.05
N VAL A 96 0.20 9.17 -0.35
CA VAL A 96 -0.69 9.93 0.54
C VAL A 96 -1.98 9.17 0.84
N ASP A 97 -2.51 8.45 -0.12
CA ASP A 97 -3.72 7.63 0.02
C ASP A 97 -3.56 6.54 1.08
N SER A 98 -2.48 5.77 1.03
CA SER A 98 -2.22 4.71 2.04
C SER A 98 -2.01 5.28 3.44
N ILE A 99 -1.37 6.45 3.55
CA ILE A 99 -1.22 7.14 4.84
C ILE A 99 -2.60 7.56 5.36
N VAL A 100 -3.44 8.15 4.50
CA VAL A 100 -4.80 8.58 4.86
C VAL A 100 -5.65 7.37 5.26
N ASP A 101 -5.57 6.27 4.54
CA ASP A 101 -6.32 5.05 4.85
C ASP A 101 -5.97 4.50 6.24
N ILE A 102 -4.69 4.37 6.54
CA ILE A 102 -4.21 3.86 7.84
C ILE A 102 -4.60 4.81 8.98
N LEU A 103 -4.41 6.12 8.80
CA LEU A 103 -4.79 7.10 9.80
C LEU A 103 -6.32 7.12 10.00
N SER A 104 -7.09 6.98 8.92
CA SER A 104 -8.56 6.93 8.99
C SER A 104 -9.04 5.71 9.76
N VAL A 105 -8.45 4.54 9.52
CA VAL A 105 -8.77 3.32 10.30
C VAL A 105 -8.45 3.53 11.78
N ALA A 106 -7.28 4.08 12.10
CA ALA A 106 -6.89 4.35 13.48
C ALA A 106 -7.86 5.31 14.19
N VAL A 107 -8.26 6.39 13.50
CA VAL A 107 -9.25 7.37 14.02
C VAL A 107 -10.64 6.73 14.19
N CYS A 108 -11.07 5.92 13.23
CA CYS A 108 -12.38 5.26 13.32
C CYS A 108 -12.44 4.29 14.50
N LEU A 109 -11.39 3.47 14.70
CA LEU A 109 -11.31 2.54 15.82
C LEU A 109 -11.33 3.26 17.17
N ASP A 110 -10.60 4.37 17.27
CA ASP A 110 -10.56 5.19 18.46
C ASP A 110 -11.91 5.87 18.74
N ASN A 111 -12.51 6.52 17.73
CA ASN A 111 -13.79 7.19 17.88
C ASN A 111 -14.97 6.24 18.20
N LEU A 112 -14.91 5.02 17.69
CA LEU A 112 -15.90 3.98 17.97
C LEU A 112 -15.63 3.22 19.27
N ASP A 113 -14.53 3.54 19.96
CA ASP A 113 -14.09 2.91 21.20
C ASP A 113 -13.99 1.37 21.07
N ILE A 114 -13.39 0.91 19.97
CA ILE A 114 -13.23 -0.51 19.70
C ILE A 114 -12.09 -1.06 20.55
N ASP A 115 -12.40 -1.98 21.45
CA ASP A 115 -11.44 -2.63 22.35
C ASP A 115 -11.06 -4.04 21.91
N GLN A 116 -11.92 -4.69 21.14
CA GLN A 116 -11.71 -6.07 20.73
C GLN A 116 -11.94 -6.24 19.22
N VAL A 117 -10.95 -6.82 18.56
CA VAL A 117 -11.01 -7.18 17.15
C VAL A 117 -10.66 -8.65 16.99
N ILE A 118 -11.58 -9.43 16.47
CA ILE A 118 -11.42 -10.86 16.21
C ILE A 118 -11.33 -11.06 14.70
N VAL A 119 -10.28 -11.73 14.26
CA VAL A 119 -10.08 -12.07 12.85
C VAL A 119 -9.83 -13.57 12.74
N THR A 120 -10.76 -14.29 12.14
CA THR A 120 -10.70 -15.75 12.03
C THR A 120 -9.75 -16.20 10.91
N GLU A 121 -9.87 -15.61 9.71
CA GLU A 121 -8.99 -15.89 8.58
C GLU A 121 -9.07 -14.74 7.56
N LEU A 122 -8.01 -14.58 6.78
CA LEU A 122 -7.97 -13.75 5.57
C LEU A 122 -8.21 -14.65 4.36
N CYS A 123 -9.01 -14.20 3.41
CA CYS A 123 -9.25 -14.90 2.15
C CYS A 123 -8.47 -14.20 1.04
N GLU A 124 -7.50 -14.89 0.46
CA GLU A 124 -6.65 -14.37 -0.61
C GLU A 124 -6.99 -15.02 -1.96
N GLY A 125 -6.75 -14.26 -3.03
CA GLY A 125 -6.89 -14.78 -4.39
C GLY A 125 -5.64 -15.53 -4.86
N ARG A 126 -5.51 -15.64 -6.19
CA ARG A 126 -4.37 -16.33 -6.82
C ARG A 126 -3.99 -15.66 -8.14
N GLY A 127 -2.86 -16.08 -8.70
CA GLY A 127 -2.35 -15.57 -9.96
C GLY A 127 -1.22 -14.56 -9.75
N THR A 128 -1.28 -13.46 -10.44
CA THR A 128 -0.26 -12.40 -10.38
C THR A 128 -0.91 -11.03 -10.36
N VAL A 129 -0.20 -10.05 -9.77
CA VAL A 129 -0.56 -8.63 -9.79
C VAL A 129 0.58 -7.82 -10.40
N ARG A 130 0.24 -6.81 -11.19
CA ARG A 130 1.22 -5.85 -11.71
C ARG A 130 1.30 -4.66 -10.75
N CYS A 131 2.49 -4.32 -10.34
CA CYS A 131 2.78 -3.19 -9.45
C CYS A 131 4.06 -2.48 -9.88
N GLN A 132 4.53 -1.48 -9.14
CA GLN A 132 5.77 -0.76 -9.45
C GLN A 132 7.01 -1.68 -9.48
N HIS A 133 6.98 -2.78 -8.74
CA HIS A 133 8.04 -3.81 -8.74
C HIS A 133 7.92 -4.82 -9.90
N GLY A 134 7.00 -4.59 -10.84
CA GLY A 134 6.72 -5.50 -11.95
C GLY A 134 5.57 -6.46 -11.65
N ILE A 135 5.66 -7.69 -12.16
CA ILE A 135 4.64 -8.71 -11.95
C ILE A 135 5.04 -9.56 -10.75
N LEU A 136 4.21 -9.54 -9.72
CA LEU A 136 4.40 -10.32 -8.49
C LEU A 136 3.36 -11.46 -8.38
N PRO A 137 3.73 -12.57 -7.73
CA PRO A 137 2.76 -13.62 -7.41
C PRO A 137 1.81 -13.19 -6.30
N ILE A 138 0.60 -13.75 -6.28
CA ILE A 138 -0.38 -13.60 -5.22
C ILE A 138 -0.39 -14.86 -4.35
N PRO A 139 -0.22 -14.73 -3.01
CA PRO A 139 0.00 -13.50 -2.21
C PRO A 139 1.33 -12.82 -2.52
N VAL A 140 1.34 -11.49 -2.51
CA VAL A 140 2.59 -10.74 -2.68
C VAL A 140 3.56 -10.96 -1.50
N PRO A 141 4.89 -10.79 -1.70
CA PRO A 141 5.88 -11.07 -0.67
C PRO A 141 5.63 -10.38 0.68
N ALA A 142 5.21 -9.11 0.66
CA ALA A 142 4.90 -8.36 1.88
C ALA A 142 3.73 -9.00 2.66
N VAL A 143 2.63 -9.38 1.99
CA VAL A 143 1.49 -10.09 2.61
C VAL A 143 1.95 -11.40 3.22
N THR A 144 2.74 -12.18 2.50
CA THR A 144 3.29 -13.46 3.00
C THR A 144 4.13 -13.24 4.27
N ASN A 145 4.96 -12.19 4.28
CA ASN A 145 5.79 -11.85 5.44
C ASN A 145 4.94 -11.44 6.65
N ILE A 146 3.89 -10.61 6.44
CA ILE A 146 2.96 -10.18 7.50
C ILE A 146 2.25 -11.38 8.10
N VAL A 147 1.65 -12.21 7.25
CA VAL A 147 0.91 -13.41 7.65
C VAL A 147 1.79 -14.35 8.49
N GLN A 148 3.01 -14.61 8.04
CA GLN A 148 3.96 -15.47 8.75
C GLN A 148 4.39 -14.89 10.10
N ALA A 149 4.77 -13.60 10.13
CA ALA A 149 5.30 -12.96 11.33
C ALA A 149 4.24 -12.80 12.43
N ASN A 150 2.98 -12.62 12.03
CA ASN A 150 1.87 -12.36 12.94
C ASN A 150 0.94 -13.58 13.12
N HIS A 151 1.32 -14.75 12.62
CA HIS A 151 0.56 -16.01 12.74
C HIS A 151 -0.91 -15.86 12.29
N LEU A 152 -1.15 -15.08 11.22
CA LEU A 152 -2.48 -14.93 10.64
C LEU A 152 -2.85 -16.19 9.84
N LYS A 153 -4.14 -16.53 9.85
CA LYS A 153 -4.65 -17.60 9.00
C LYS A 153 -4.96 -17.01 7.63
N LEU A 154 -4.37 -17.56 6.58
CA LEU A 154 -4.59 -17.17 5.19
C LEU A 154 -5.15 -18.34 4.41
N LYS A 155 -6.34 -18.15 3.84
CA LYS A 155 -7.01 -19.14 2.99
C LYS A 155 -6.91 -18.70 1.53
N LEU A 156 -6.25 -19.50 0.71
CA LEU A 156 -6.21 -19.28 -0.73
C LEU A 156 -7.55 -19.70 -1.37
N THR A 157 -8.09 -18.82 -2.17
CA THR A 157 -9.34 -19.05 -2.92
C THR A 157 -9.04 -19.40 -4.40
N GLN A 158 -10.10 -19.64 -5.18
CA GLN A 158 -9.99 -19.82 -6.63
C GLN A 158 -10.19 -18.53 -7.43
N ILE A 159 -10.31 -17.40 -6.73
CA ILE A 159 -10.53 -16.09 -7.36
C ILE A 159 -9.20 -15.59 -7.93
N GLU A 160 -9.21 -15.18 -9.20
CA GLU A 160 -8.07 -14.54 -9.84
C GLU A 160 -7.99 -13.08 -9.36
N GLY A 161 -6.81 -12.67 -8.90
CA GLY A 161 -6.52 -11.32 -8.44
C GLY A 161 -6.16 -11.26 -6.97
N GLU A 162 -5.62 -10.11 -6.56
CA GLU A 162 -5.25 -9.79 -5.18
C GLU A 162 -6.50 -9.41 -4.39
N LEU A 163 -6.74 -10.07 -3.27
CA LEU A 163 -7.85 -9.78 -2.34
C LEU A 163 -7.33 -9.24 -1.00
N VAL A 164 -6.07 -9.49 -0.69
CA VAL A 164 -5.40 -9.05 0.54
C VAL A 164 -4.18 -8.22 0.17
N THR A 165 -4.29 -6.91 0.32
CA THR A 165 -3.18 -5.98 0.10
C THR A 165 -2.22 -5.96 1.30
N PRO A 166 -0.96 -5.53 1.14
CA PRO A 166 -0.04 -5.34 2.26
C PRO A 166 -0.61 -4.43 3.36
N THR A 167 -1.24 -3.32 2.97
CA THR A 167 -1.90 -2.39 3.90
C THR A 167 -3.01 -3.08 4.68
N GLY A 168 -3.91 -3.80 4.00
CA GLY A 168 -5.01 -4.53 4.64
C GLY A 168 -4.52 -5.61 5.60
N ALA A 169 -3.50 -6.39 5.20
CA ALA A 169 -2.89 -7.39 6.05
C ALA A 169 -2.22 -6.78 7.31
N ALA A 170 -1.54 -5.64 7.15
CA ALA A 170 -0.88 -4.95 8.26
C ALA A 170 -1.88 -4.35 9.24
N ILE A 171 -2.98 -3.78 8.75
CA ILE A 171 -4.08 -3.30 9.60
C ILE A 171 -4.59 -4.46 10.46
N VAL A 172 -4.97 -5.57 9.84
CA VAL A 172 -5.47 -6.75 10.55
C VAL A 172 -4.46 -7.25 11.58
N ALA A 173 -3.18 -7.36 11.20
CA ALA A 173 -2.13 -7.82 12.09
C ALA A 173 -1.93 -6.95 13.32
N ALA A 174 -2.01 -5.61 13.14
CA ALA A 174 -1.77 -4.65 14.21
C ALA A 174 -2.95 -4.50 15.18
N ILE A 175 -4.19 -4.62 14.67
CA ILE A 175 -5.40 -4.35 15.49
C ILE A 175 -6.02 -5.62 16.10
N ARG A 176 -5.67 -6.80 15.61
CA ARG A 176 -6.22 -8.06 16.11
C ARG A 176 -5.86 -8.28 17.57
N THR A 177 -6.85 -8.53 18.40
CA THR A 177 -6.69 -8.81 19.85
C THR A 177 -6.77 -10.29 20.19
N SER A 178 -7.44 -11.08 19.37
CA SER A 178 -7.58 -12.54 19.55
C SER A 178 -7.87 -13.25 18.22
N ASP A 179 -7.65 -14.54 18.20
CA ASP A 179 -7.93 -15.46 17.09
C ASP A 179 -9.41 -15.85 17.04
#